data_63139eec3da09d676bc9da98d1a6c9c1
#
_entry.id   63139eec3da09d676bc9da98d1a6c9c1
#
_cell.length_a   1.000
_cell.length_b   1.000
_cell.length_c   1.000
_cell.angle_alpha   90.00
_cell.angle_beta   90.00
_cell.angle_gamma   90.00
#
_symmetry.space_group_name_H-M   'P 1'
#
loop_
_entity.id
_entity.type
_entity.pdbx_description
1 polymer ?
#
loop_
_entity_poly.entity_id
_entity_poly.type
_entity_poly.pdbx_seq_one_letter_code
_entity_poly.pdbx_strand_id
1 'polypeptide(L)'
;ELNMNNDERYRKKFGIGDPEVPYSQKNKLALDYALDIRKFEIELYWKRATYFWALIAVAFAGFFAVLGAEEIKEREFYSFIIANIGMVFTWSWFLVNRGSKFWQENWENHVNLLEDAVIGPLYKTTLHRPSSLPVSESQGSCCHKLNRFIDDRAEEYVTGPRKISVSKVNQWVSFYTLMVWAFLGYSTLPEFDTSYPISWKHVGVFVLSVLVIFTMCRQSKSYMGTQAHKMRSRKAKV
;
A
#
# COMPACT_ATOMS: atom_id res chain seq x y z
N GLU A 1 33.87 -3.73 -14.71
CA GLU A 1 32.71 -3.45 -13.81
C GLU A 1 31.41 -3.04 -14.53
N LEU A 2 31.48 -2.66 -15.79
CA LEU A 2 30.34 -2.15 -16.57
C LEU A 2 29.30 -3.23 -16.99
N ASN A 3 29.61 -4.52 -16.87
CA ASN A 3 28.75 -5.61 -17.34
C ASN A 3 28.26 -6.57 -16.25
N MET A 4 28.46 -6.25 -14.95
CA MET A 4 27.96 -7.08 -13.86
C MET A 4 26.48 -6.82 -13.62
N ASN A 5 25.69 -7.90 -13.52
CA ASN A 5 24.30 -7.86 -13.10
C ASN A 5 24.18 -7.22 -11.68
N ASN A 6 23.06 -6.56 -11.40
CA ASN A 6 22.81 -5.93 -10.10
C ASN A 6 22.93 -6.92 -8.94
N ASP A 7 22.51 -8.16 -9.12
CA ASP A 7 22.62 -9.22 -8.12
C ASP A 7 24.08 -9.61 -7.84
N GLU A 8 24.92 -9.64 -8.86
CA GLU A 8 26.36 -9.91 -8.71
C GLU A 8 27.07 -8.77 -7.98
N ARG A 9 26.71 -7.51 -8.28
CA ARG A 9 27.22 -6.34 -7.55
C ARG A 9 26.81 -6.37 -6.08
N TYR A 10 25.58 -6.77 -5.79
CA TYR A 10 25.11 -6.91 -4.43
C TYR A 10 25.88 -8.01 -3.69
N ARG A 11 25.99 -9.19 -4.28
CA ARG A 11 26.76 -10.32 -3.73
C ARG A 11 28.19 -9.93 -3.42
N LYS A 12 28.88 -9.23 -4.35
CA LYS A 12 30.24 -8.74 -4.13
C LYS A 12 30.33 -7.76 -2.95
N LYS A 13 29.37 -6.85 -2.78
CA LYS A 13 29.36 -5.89 -1.64
C LYS A 13 29.22 -6.58 -0.28
N PHE A 14 28.51 -7.68 -0.23
CA PHE A 14 28.26 -8.44 1.00
C PHE A 14 29.19 -9.66 1.14
N GLY A 15 30.09 -9.91 0.18
CA GLY A 15 30.99 -11.08 0.19
C GLY A 15 30.22 -12.41 0.10
N ILE A 16 29.08 -12.43 -0.61
CA ILE A 16 28.26 -13.63 -0.75
C ILE A 16 28.81 -14.48 -1.90
N GLY A 17 29.13 -15.73 -1.62
CA GLY A 17 29.64 -16.70 -2.62
C GLY A 17 31.15 -16.72 -2.74
N ASP A 18 31.89 -16.12 -1.83
CA ASP A 18 33.32 -16.30 -1.69
C ASP A 18 33.56 -17.68 -1.02
N PRO A 19 34.18 -18.65 -1.71
CA PRO A 19 34.43 -19.97 -1.16
C PRO A 19 35.37 -19.96 0.05
N GLU A 20 36.19 -18.90 0.20
CA GLU A 20 37.07 -18.75 1.36
C GLU A 20 36.35 -18.21 2.61
N VAL A 21 35.15 -17.62 2.44
CA VAL A 21 34.35 -17.08 3.54
C VAL A 21 32.89 -17.56 3.41
N PRO A 22 32.61 -18.85 3.57
CA PRO A 22 31.28 -19.43 3.35
C PRO A 22 30.20 -18.88 4.30
N TYR A 23 30.58 -18.30 5.42
CA TYR A 23 29.71 -17.72 6.41
C TYR A 23 30.34 -16.49 7.07
N SER A 24 29.90 -15.32 6.66
CA SER A 24 30.34 -14.06 7.30
C SER A 24 29.34 -13.65 8.38
N GLN A 25 29.84 -13.38 9.60
CA GLN A 25 29.05 -12.77 10.68
C GLN A 25 28.35 -11.49 10.22
N LYS A 26 28.98 -10.74 9.28
CA LYS A 26 28.39 -9.57 8.64
C LYS A 26 27.13 -9.91 7.84
N ASN A 27 27.12 -11.03 7.10
CA ASN A 27 25.95 -11.45 6.30
C ASN A 27 24.76 -11.85 7.21
N LYS A 28 25.05 -12.57 8.30
CA LYS A 28 24.04 -12.89 9.31
C LYS A 28 23.45 -11.62 9.90
N LEU A 29 24.29 -10.71 10.37
CA LEU A 29 23.85 -9.44 10.94
C LEU A 29 23.04 -8.61 9.94
N ALA A 30 23.46 -8.57 8.67
CA ALA A 30 22.72 -7.86 7.62
C ALA A 30 21.35 -8.48 7.37
N LEU A 31 21.24 -9.83 7.38
CA LEU A 31 19.97 -10.53 7.25
C LEU A 31 19.06 -10.25 8.44
N ASP A 32 19.58 -10.32 9.67
CA ASP A 32 18.81 -10.05 10.88
C ASP A 32 18.23 -8.61 10.86
N TYR A 33 19.04 -7.62 10.50
CA TYR A 33 18.56 -6.24 10.35
C TYR A 33 17.54 -6.10 9.22
N ALA A 34 17.73 -6.77 8.07
CA ALA A 34 16.78 -6.72 6.97
C ALA A 34 15.42 -7.30 7.36
N LEU A 35 15.42 -8.39 8.14
CA LEU A 35 14.19 -9.02 8.68
C LEU A 35 13.50 -8.12 9.69
N ASP A 36 14.23 -7.49 10.61
CA ASP A 36 13.68 -6.58 11.61
C ASP A 36 13.05 -5.34 10.95
N ILE A 37 13.76 -4.72 10.00
CA ILE A 37 13.24 -3.55 9.30
C ILE A 37 12.02 -3.94 8.45
N ARG A 38 12.05 -5.10 7.79
CA ARG A 38 10.89 -5.60 7.04
C ARG A 38 9.66 -5.77 7.93
N LYS A 39 9.82 -6.37 9.12
CA LYS A 39 8.75 -6.51 10.10
C LYS A 39 8.21 -5.16 10.54
N PHE A 40 9.10 -4.23 10.87
CA PHE A 40 8.76 -2.88 11.27
C PHE A 40 7.99 -2.11 10.16
N GLU A 41 8.40 -2.22 8.89
CA GLU A 41 7.69 -1.59 7.76
C GLU A 41 6.29 -2.17 7.55
N ILE A 42 6.08 -3.48 7.80
CA ILE A 42 4.75 -4.10 7.76
C ILE A 42 3.87 -3.55 8.89
N GLU A 43 4.41 -3.42 10.09
CA GLU A 43 3.67 -2.83 11.24
C GLU A 43 3.31 -1.36 10.99
N LEU A 44 4.26 -0.58 10.47
CA LEU A 44 4.02 0.82 10.10
C LEU A 44 2.96 0.96 9.00
N TYR A 45 2.95 0.06 8.03
CA TYR A 45 1.93 0.05 6.98
C TYR A 45 0.52 -0.03 7.58
N TRP A 46 0.28 -0.97 8.50
CA TRP A 46 -1.02 -1.13 9.14
C TRP A 46 -1.37 0.04 10.07
N LYS A 47 -0.42 0.55 10.83
CA LYS A 47 -0.63 1.74 11.67
C LYS A 47 -1.04 2.96 10.81
N ARG A 48 -0.33 3.20 9.70
CA ARG A 48 -0.68 4.30 8.78
C ARG A 48 -2.07 4.10 8.17
N ALA A 49 -2.41 2.89 7.72
CA ALA A 49 -3.72 2.58 7.18
C ALA A 49 -4.84 2.87 8.20
N THR A 50 -4.67 2.47 9.46
CA THR A 50 -5.65 2.72 10.54
C THR A 50 -5.90 4.21 10.76
N TYR A 51 -4.87 5.05 10.74
CA TYR A 51 -5.05 6.51 10.86
C TYR A 51 -5.87 7.08 9.70
N PHE A 52 -5.58 6.69 8.47
CA PHE A 52 -6.33 7.16 7.32
C PHE A 52 -7.77 6.67 7.33
N TRP A 53 -8.03 5.41 7.73
CA TRP A 53 -9.38 4.90 7.87
C TRP A 53 -10.20 5.70 8.89
N ALA A 54 -9.60 6.04 10.03
CA ALA A 54 -10.26 6.86 11.04
C ALA A 54 -10.59 8.26 10.50
N LEU A 55 -9.63 8.93 9.84
CA LEU A 55 -9.85 10.26 9.25
C LEU A 55 -10.93 10.24 8.17
N ILE A 56 -10.94 9.23 7.30
CA ILE A 56 -11.93 9.05 6.24
C ILE A 56 -13.31 8.76 6.84
N ALA A 57 -13.39 7.92 7.87
CA ALA A 57 -14.66 7.62 8.55
C ALA A 57 -15.26 8.88 9.22
N VAL A 58 -14.42 9.69 9.88
CA VAL A 58 -14.85 10.98 10.46
C VAL A 58 -15.31 11.95 9.38
N ALA A 59 -14.62 12.00 8.25
CA ALA A 59 -15.04 12.83 7.12
C ALA A 59 -16.40 12.38 6.56
N PHE A 60 -16.65 11.07 6.39
CA PHE A 60 -17.97 10.55 6.00
C PHE A 60 -19.05 10.91 7.02
N ALA A 61 -18.79 10.70 8.31
CA ALA A 61 -19.73 11.06 9.36
C ALA A 61 -20.06 12.55 9.34
N GLY A 62 -19.05 13.41 9.22
CA GLY A 62 -19.21 14.86 9.10
C GLY A 62 -20.00 15.28 7.86
N PHE A 63 -19.72 14.65 6.71
CA PHE A 63 -20.42 14.90 5.46
C PHE A 63 -21.93 14.65 5.60
N PHE A 64 -22.32 13.48 6.07
CA PHE A 64 -23.73 13.13 6.21
C PHE A 64 -24.42 13.88 7.35
N ALA A 65 -23.70 14.21 8.44
CA ALA A 65 -24.24 15.03 9.53
C ALA A 65 -24.58 16.44 9.05
N VAL A 66 -23.68 17.09 8.30
CA VAL A 66 -23.90 18.44 7.77
C VAL A 66 -24.98 18.44 6.68
N LEU A 67 -24.95 17.46 5.79
CA LEU A 67 -25.93 17.36 4.70
C LEU A 67 -27.36 17.14 5.24
N GLY A 68 -27.50 16.36 6.33
CA GLY A 68 -28.78 16.09 6.99
C GLY A 68 -29.27 17.20 7.92
N ALA A 69 -28.47 18.21 8.23
CA ALA A 69 -28.83 19.29 9.13
C ALA A 69 -29.62 20.40 8.42
N GLU A 70 -30.94 20.39 8.54
CA GLU A 70 -31.84 21.35 7.88
C GLU A 70 -31.64 22.81 8.36
N GLU A 71 -31.12 22.98 9.56
CA GLU A 71 -30.89 24.31 10.17
C GLU A 71 -29.67 25.03 9.57
N ILE A 72 -28.76 24.32 8.90
CA ILE A 72 -27.55 24.89 8.31
C ILE A 72 -27.88 25.52 6.94
N LYS A 73 -27.80 26.83 6.84
CA LYS A 73 -28.17 27.57 5.62
C LYS A 73 -27.35 27.21 4.36
N GLU A 74 -26.08 26.92 4.48
CA GLU A 74 -25.21 26.57 3.34
C GLU A 74 -24.72 25.11 3.46
N ARG A 75 -25.58 24.18 3.88
CA ARG A 75 -25.22 22.77 4.13
C ARG A 75 -24.54 22.09 2.94
N GLU A 76 -24.99 22.38 1.73
CA GLU A 76 -24.39 21.82 0.52
C GLU A 76 -22.94 22.29 0.31
N PHE A 77 -22.70 23.58 0.54
CA PHE A 77 -21.33 24.13 0.45
C PHE A 77 -20.41 23.55 1.53
N TYR A 78 -20.87 23.44 2.79
CA TYR A 78 -20.06 22.81 3.84
C TYR A 78 -19.84 21.33 3.58
N SER A 79 -20.84 20.61 3.06
CA SER A 79 -20.69 19.22 2.63
C SER A 79 -19.68 19.10 1.48
N PHE A 80 -19.69 20.03 0.53
CA PHE A 80 -18.68 20.11 -0.54
C PHE A 80 -17.26 20.29 0.01
N ILE A 81 -17.06 21.13 1.02
CA ILE A 81 -15.76 21.29 1.70
C ILE A 81 -15.32 19.97 2.31
N ILE A 82 -16.22 19.28 3.04
CA ILE A 82 -15.90 18.01 3.70
C ILE A 82 -15.59 16.93 2.66
N ALA A 83 -16.32 16.88 1.54
CA ALA A 83 -16.03 15.95 0.44
C ALA A 83 -14.62 16.16 -0.13
N ASN A 84 -14.20 17.42 -0.31
CA ASN A 84 -12.85 17.77 -0.76
C ASN A 84 -11.78 17.35 0.27
N ILE A 85 -12.03 17.55 1.57
CA ILE A 85 -11.13 17.07 2.64
C ILE A 85 -11.03 15.54 2.60
N GLY A 86 -12.15 14.83 2.48
CA GLY A 86 -12.19 13.36 2.35
C GLY A 86 -11.41 12.88 1.10
N MET A 87 -11.53 13.59 0.00
CA MET A 87 -10.76 13.33 -1.23
C MET A 87 -9.25 13.46 -1.00
N VAL A 88 -8.80 14.54 -0.32
CA VAL A 88 -7.39 14.76 0.02
C VAL A 88 -6.87 13.68 0.95
N PHE A 89 -7.62 13.28 1.99
CA PHE A 89 -7.22 12.21 2.90
C PHE A 89 -7.11 10.86 2.17
N THR A 90 -8.07 10.54 1.32
CA THR A 90 -8.09 9.30 0.56
C THR A 90 -6.93 9.25 -0.45
N TRP A 91 -6.65 10.36 -1.12
CA TRP A 91 -5.49 10.46 -2.02
C TRP A 91 -4.17 10.29 -1.27
N SER A 92 -4.04 10.92 -0.10
CA SER A 92 -2.89 10.75 0.79
C SER A 92 -2.68 9.30 1.18
N TRP A 93 -3.77 8.61 1.57
CA TRP A 93 -3.74 7.18 1.88
C TRP A 93 -3.28 6.34 0.68
N PHE A 94 -3.79 6.62 -0.52
CA PHE A 94 -3.36 5.94 -1.74
C PHE A 94 -1.86 6.10 -2.00
N LEU A 95 -1.31 7.32 -1.86
CA LEU A 95 0.12 7.58 -2.02
C LEU A 95 0.97 6.87 -0.96
N VAL A 96 0.53 6.90 0.31
CA VAL A 96 1.22 6.23 1.42
C VAL A 96 1.22 4.71 1.23
N ASN A 97 0.14 4.11 0.75
CA ASN A 97 0.10 2.68 0.40
C ASN A 97 1.15 2.32 -0.66
N ARG A 98 1.30 3.15 -1.69
CA ARG A 98 2.31 2.95 -2.73
C ARG A 98 3.73 3.10 -2.21
N GLY A 99 3.97 4.13 -1.40
CA GLY A 99 5.28 4.38 -0.80
C GLY A 99 5.69 3.25 0.17
N SER A 100 4.77 2.81 1.03
CA SER A 100 5.02 1.70 1.95
C SER A 100 5.30 0.39 1.20
N LYS A 101 4.58 0.11 0.09
CA LYS A 101 4.84 -1.09 -0.72
C LYS A 101 6.23 -1.06 -1.36
N PHE A 102 6.69 0.10 -1.83
CA PHE A 102 8.04 0.26 -2.36
C PHE A 102 9.12 -0.11 -1.34
N TRP A 103 9.00 0.36 -0.08
CA TRP A 103 9.95 0.03 0.98
C TRP A 103 9.88 -1.43 1.41
N GLN A 104 8.68 -2.02 1.48
CA GLN A 104 8.51 -3.45 1.73
C GLN A 104 9.22 -4.30 0.67
N GLU A 105 9.02 -4.02 -0.62
CA GLU A 105 9.67 -4.72 -1.72
C GLU A 105 11.20 -4.57 -1.68
N ASN A 106 11.69 -3.37 -1.32
CA ASN A 106 13.12 -3.16 -1.14
C ASN A 106 13.71 -4.10 -0.07
N TRP A 107 13.07 -4.21 1.09
CA TRP A 107 13.55 -5.08 2.16
C TRP A 107 13.33 -6.57 1.87
N GLU A 108 12.26 -6.94 1.18
CA GLU A 108 12.05 -8.28 0.66
C GLU A 108 13.18 -8.70 -0.30
N ASN A 109 13.63 -7.80 -1.17
CA ASN A 109 14.76 -8.04 -2.06
C ASN A 109 16.09 -8.23 -1.30
N HIS A 110 16.34 -7.43 -0.26
CA HIS A 110 17.51 -7.64 0.61
C HIS A 110 17.50 -9.02 1.26
N VAL A 111 16.37 -9.44 1.84
CA VAL A 111 16.22 -10.77 2.44
C VAL A 111 16.47 -11.86 1.39
N ASN A 112 15.84 -11.76 0.21
CA ASN A 112 16.01 -12.72 -0.89
C ASN A 112 17.46 -12.90 -1.35
N LEU A 113 18.26 -11.85 -1.30
CA LEU A 113 19.65 -11.89 -1.74
C LEU A 113 20.62 -12.37 -0.64
N LEU A 114 20.26 -12.16 0.64
CA LEU A 114 21.10 -12.53 1.79
C LEU A 114 20.80 -13.94 2.32
N GLU A 115 19.57 -14.44 2.16
CA GLU A 115 19.14 -15.69 2.78
C GLU A 115 19.94 -16.92 2.31
N ASP A 116 20.29 -16.97 1.01
CA ASP A 116 20.99 -18.12 0.43
C ASP A 116 22.31 -18.42 1.16
N ALA A 117 23.01 -17.39 1.60
CA ALA A 117 24.31 -17.49 2.26
C ALA A 117 24.21 -17.83 3.76
N VAL A 118 23.05 -17.64 4.39
CA VAL A 118 22.89 -17.73 5.85
C VAL A 118 21.97 -18.85 6.28
N ILE A 119 20.77 -18.91 5.71
CA ILE A 119 19.69 -19.83 6.12
C ILE A 119 19.18 -20.70 4.98
N GLY A 120 19.72 -20.54 3.75
CA GLY A 120 19.18 -21.16 2.55
C GLY A 120 17.91 -20.43 2.03
N PRO A 121 17.32 -20.91 0.92
CA PRO A 121 16.26 -20.23 0.18
C PRO A 121 14.89 -20.32 0.87
N LEU A 122 14.79 -19.93 2.14
CA LEU A 122 13.58 -20.08 2.95
C LEU A 122 12.43 -19.18 2.44
N TYR A 123 12.69 -17.91 2.13
CA TYR A 123 11.68 -16.97 1.67
C TYR A 123 11.36 -17.14 0.17
N LYS A 124 12.30 -17.63 -0.61
CA LYS A 124 12.09 -17.95 -2.04
C LYS A 124 11.25 -19.19 -2.24
N THR A 125 11.28 -20.13 -1.29
CA THR A 125 10.59 -21.40 -1.39
C THR A 125 9.15 -21.27 -0.91
N THR A 126 8.20 -21.46 -1.82
CA THR A 126 6.77 -21.51 -1.47
C THR A 126 6.29 -22.95 -1.40
N LEU A 127 5.77 -23.33 -0.23
CA LEU A 127 5.12 -24.63 -0.05
C LEU A 127 3.64 -24.51 -0.45
N HIS A 128 3.20 -25.40 -1.32
CA HIS A 128 1.78 -25.50 -1.68
C HIS A 128 1.12 -26.56 -0.81
N ARG A 129 -0.20 -26.43 -0.61
CA ARG A 129 -0.97 -27.55 -0.04
C ARG A 129 -0.73 -28.78 -0.91
N PRO A 130 -0.53 -29.98 -0.31
CA PRO A 130 -0.55 -31.21 -1.10
C PRO A 130 -1.89 -31.23 -1.86
N SER A 131 -1.82 -31.40 -3.17
CA SER A 131 -3.04 -31.67 -3.93
C SER A 131 -3.72 -32.85 -3.28
N SER A 132 -5.00 -32.70 -2.95
CA SER A 132 -5.78 -33.86 -2.47
C SER A 132 -5.54 -34.97 -3.44
N LEU A 133 -4.92 -36.09 -2.96
CA LEU A 133 -4.71 -37.28 -3.77
C LEU A 133 -6.05 -37.61 -4.44
N PRO A 134 -6.06 -38.02 -5.73
CA PRO A 134 -7.28 -38.48 -6.35
C PRO A 134 -7.80 -39.63 -5.49
N VAL A 135 -8.82 -39.33 -4.68
CA VAL A 135 -9.48 -40.34 -3.86
C VAL A 135 -10.04 -41.35 -4.88
N SER A 136 -9.53 -42.56 -4.80
CA SER A 136 -10.04 -43.73 -5.54
C SER A 136 -11.54 -43.54 -5.76
N GLU A 137 -11.98 -43.72 -7.02
CA GLU A 137 -13.38 -43.62 -7.43
C GLU A 137 -14.27 -44.55 -6.59
N SER A 138 -14.61 -44.14 -5.39
CA SER A 138 -15.65 -44.78 -4.62
C SER A 138 -16.98 -44.39 -5.24
N GLN A 139 -17.77 -45.39 -5.60
CA GLN A 139 -19.10 -45.35 -6.13
C GLN A 139 -20.03 -44.47 -5.26
N GLY A 140 -19.96 -43.18 -5.45
CA GLY A 140 -20.84 -42.20 -4.79
C GLY A 140 -22.02 -41.85 -5.68
N SER A 141 -23.22 -41.75 -5.12
CA SER A 141 -24.44 -41.26 -5.73
C SER A 141 -24.19 -39.93 -6.46
N CYS A 142 -24.92 -39.63 -7.53
CA CYS A 142 -24.82 -38.41 -8.33
C CYS A 142 -24.85 -37.12 -7.49
N CYS A 143 -25.65 -37.09 -6.42
CA CYS A 143 -25.69 -35.97 -5.46
C CYS A 143 -24.38 -35.74 -4.72
N HIS A 144 -23.62 -36.81 -4.42
CA HIS A 144 -22.31 -36.70 -3.75
C HIS A 144 -21.24 -36.09 -4.67
N LYS A 145 -21.31 -36.42 -5.97
CA LYS A 145 -20.41 -35.88 -6.99
C LYS A 145 -20.69 -34.38 -7.23
N LEU A 146 -21.99 -33.99 -7.25
CA LEU A 146 -22.40 -32.60 -7.42
C LEU A 146 -22.00 -31.72 -6.22
N ASN A 147 -22.26 -32.19 -4.99
CA ASN A 147 -21.85 -31.45 -3.79
C ASN A 147 -20.35 -31.27 -3.73
N ARG A 148 -19.56 -32.31 -3.99
CA ARG A 148 -18.08 -32.21 -4.05
C ARG A 148 -17.63 -31.20 -5.11
N PHE A 149 -18.23 -31.22 -6.30
CA PHE A 149 -17.92 -30.27 -7.36
C PHE A 149 -18.22 -28.83 -6.94
N ILE A 150 -19.32 -28.58 -6.23
CA ILE A 150 -19.70 -27.27 -5.72
C ILE A 150 -18.71 -26.84 -4.61
N ASP A 151 -18.37 -27.75 -3.68
CA ASP A 151 -17.44 -27.46 -2.58
C ASP A 151 -16.03 -27.17 -3.09
N ASP A 152 -15.52 -27.97 -4.05
CA ASP A 152 -14.22 -27.75 -4.69
C ASP A 152 -14.18 -26.40 -5.43
N ARG A 153 -15.27 -26.03 -6.12
CA ARG A 153 -15.38 -24.73 -6.78
C ARG A 153 -15.49 -23.58 -5.79
N ALA A 154 -16.29 -23.76 -4.73
CA ALA A 154 -16.40 -22.75 -3.67
C ALA A 154 -15.04 -22.55 -2.96
N GLU A 155 -14.32 -23.64 -2.67
CA GLU A 155 -12.98 -23.54 -2.10
C GLU A 155 -12.02 -22.87 -3.09
N GLU A 156 -12.02 -23.24 -4.36
CA GLU A 156 -11.13 -22.66 -5.38
C GLU A 156 -11.37 -21.15 -5.57
N TYR A 157 -12.63 -20.70 -5.62
CA TYR A 157 -12.97 -19.33 -6.00
C TYR A 157 -13.26 -18.38 -4.83
N VAL A 158 -13.71 -18.91 -3.68
CA VAL A 158 -14.21 -18.10 -2.56
C VAL A 158 -13.31 -18.21 -1.32
N THR A 159 -13.02 -19.42 -0.85
CA THR A 159 -12.38 -19.62 0.46
C THR A 159 -10.93 -20.12 0.37
N GLY A 160 -10.50 -20.64 -0.77
CA GLY A 160 -9.17 -21.20 -0.95
C GLY A 160 -8.04 -20.17 -0.93
N PRO A 161 -6.83 -20.58 -0.50
CA PRO A 161 -5.68 -19.69 -0.46
C PRO A 161 -5.26 -19.27 -1.87
N ARG A 162 -5.15 -17.97 -2.11
CA ARG A 162 -4.70 -17.39 -3.37
C ARG A 162 -3.51 -16.48 -3.17
N LYS A 163 -2.67 -16.35 -4.21
CA LYS A 163 -1.55 -15.38 -4.24
C LYS A 163 -2.10 -13.95 -4.44
N ILE A 164 -2.78 -13.41 -3.44
CA ILE A 164 -3.37 -12.06 -3.48
C ILE A 164 -2.46 -11.10 -2.68
N SER A 165 -2.13 -9.98 -3.29
CA SER A 165 -1.39 -8.92 -2.60
C SER A 165 -2.33 -8.02 -1.82
N VAL A 166 -2.24 -8.07 -0.49
CA VAL A 166 -3.03 -7.21 0.42
C VAL A 166 -2.81 -5.72 0.12
N SER A 167 -1.58 -5.32 -0.20
CA SER A 167 -1.27 -3.94 -0.57
C SER A 167 -2.00 -3.49 -1.84
N LYS A 168 -2.14 -4.37 -2.84
CA LYS A 168 -2.90 -4.06 -4.06
C LYS A 168 -4.39 -3.93 -3.76
N VAL A 169 -4.94 -4.78 -2.91
CA VAL A 169 -6.35 -4.67 -2.47
C VAL A 169 -6.58 -3.31 -1.80
N ASN A 170 -5.73 -2.92 -0.85
CA ASN A 170 -5.85 -1.62 -0.19
C ASN A 170 -5.71 -0.43 -1.16
N GLN A 171 -4.88 -0.54 -2.20
CA GLN A 171 -4.79 0.48 -3.25
C GLN A 171 -6.10 0.60 -4.04
N TRP A 172 -6.73 -0.52 -4.39
CA TRP A 172 -8.02 -0.51 -5.06
C TRP A 172 -9.15 0.04 -4.19
N VAL A 173 -9.16 -0.30 -2.89
CA VAL A 173 -10.13 0.25 -1.94
C VAL A 173 -9.96 1.76 -1.80
N SER A 174 -8.72 2.25 -1.69
CA SER A 174 -8.47 3.68 -1.62
C SER A 174 -8.87 4.41 -2.91
N PHE A 175 -8.63 3.80 -4.07
CA PHE A 175 -9.08 4.36 -5.35
C PHE A 175 -10.60 4.40 -5.46
N TYR A 176 -11.30 3.33 -5.07
CA TYR A 176 -12.76 3.31 -5.03
C TYR A 176 -13.31 4.38 -4.10
N THR A 177 -12.77 4.51 -2.89
CA THR A 177 -13.18 5.54 -1.92
C THR A 177 -12.97 6.95 -2.48
N LEU A 178 -11.90 7.17 -3.26
CA LEU A 178 -11.67 8.43 -3.97
C LEU A 178 -12.79 8.74 -4.96
N MET A 179 -13.23 7.74 -5.74
CA MET A 179 -14.33 7.90 -6.68
C MET A 179 -15.65 8.20 -5.96
N VAL A 180 -15.89 7.59 -4.79
CA VAL A 180 -17.06 7.90 -3.95
C VAL A 180 -17.02 9.37 -3.50
N TRP A 181 -15.87 9.86 -3.03
CA TRP A 181 -15.72 11.27 -2.65
C TRP A 181 -15.93 12.23 -3.83
N ALA A 182 -15.44 11.88 -5.01
CA ALA A 182 -15.66 12.67 -6.22
C ALA A 182 -17.16 12.75 -6.57
N PHE A 183 -17.87 11.63 -6.45
CA PHE A 183 -19.32 11.58 -6.66
C PHE A 183 -20.08 12.39 -5.61
N LEU A 184 -19.75 12.25 -4.33
CA LEU A 184 -20.37 13.02 -3.25
C LEU A 184 -20.10 14.54 -3.41
N GLY A 185 -18.86 14.90 -3.75
CA GLY A 185 -18.54 16.30 -4.05
C GLY A 185 -19.31 16.85 -5.25
N TYR A 186 -19.46 16.04 -6.30
CA TYR A 186 -20.26 16.41 -7.46
C TYR A 186 -21.75 16.61 -7.10
N SER A 187 -22.33 15.73 -6.27
CA SER A 187 -23.74 15.82 -5.87
C SER A 187 -24.09 17.03 -5.00
N THR A 188 -23.08 17.69 -4.41
CA THR A 188 -23.24 18.90 -3.61
C THR A 188 -22.94 20.19 -4.38
N LEU A 189 -22.63 20.09 -5.67
CA LEU A 189 -22.49 21.27 -6.53
C LEU A 189 -23.86 21.90 -6.81
N PRO A 190 -23.95 23.24 -6.92
CA PRO A 190 -25.18 23.91 -7.37
C PRO A 190 -25.57 23.43 -8.77
N GLU A 191 -26.86 23.43 -9.09
CA GLU A 191 -27.36 23.13 -10.42
C GLU A 191 -26.68 23.99 -11.48
N PHE A 192 -26.23 23.35 -12.56
CA PHE A 192 -25.52 24.02 -13.62
C PHE A 192 -26.54 24.70 -14.54
N ASP A 193 -26.77 25.98 -14.29
CA ASP A 193 -27.57 26.82 -15.19
C ASP A 193 -26.66 27.94 -15.74
N THR A 194 -26.61 28.08 -17.05
CA THR A 194 -25.84 29.11 -17.74
C THR A 194 -26.27 30.55 -17.38
N SER A 195 -27.44 30.71 -16.74
CA SER A 195 -28.00 31.98 -16.29
C SER A 195 -27.47 32.40 -14.91
N TYR A 196 -26.84 31.50 -14.15
CA TYR A 196 -26.33 31.82 -12.81
C TYR A 196 -24.81 32.08 -12.82
N PRO A 197 -24.33 33.05 -12.01
CA PRO A 197 -22.91 33.30 -11.91
C PRO A 197 -22.16 32.14 -11.27
N ILE A 198 -20.96 31.84 -11.76
CA ILE A 198 -20.07 30.82 -11.23
C ILE A 198 -19.86 31.02 -9.73
N SER A 199 -20.07 29.99 -8.94
CA SER A 199 -19.80 30.06 -7.48
C SER A 199 -18.30 30.00 -7.20
N TRP A 200 -17.67 31.15 -7.07
CA TRP A 200 -16.23 31.27 -6.77
C TRP A 200 -15.81 30.56 -5.48
N LYS A 201 -16.72 30.40 -4.50
CA LYS A 201 -16.47 29.65 -3.27
C LYS A 201 -16.14 28.20 -3.56
N HIS A 202 -16.97 27.53 -4.39
CA HIS A 202 -16.75 26.13 -4.78
C HIS A 202 -15.47 25.96 -5.62
N VAL A 203 -15.25 26.89 -6.56
CA VAL A 203 -14.02 26.88 -7.39
C VAL A 203 -12.78 27.03 -6.51
N GLY A 204 -12.79 27.93 -5.54
CA GLY A 204 -11.67 28.15 -4.62
C GLY A 204 -11.32 26.89 -3.81
N VAL A 205 -12.32 26.21 -3.23
CA VAL A 205 -12.11 24.96 -2.48
C VAL A 205 -11.58 23.87 -3.38
N PHE A 206 -12.14 23.71 -4.57
CA PHE A 206 -11.70 22.70 -5.52
C PHE A 206 -10.25 22.93 -5.97
N VAL A 207 -9.92 24.15 -6.38
CA VAL A 207 -8.56 24.53 -6.81
C VAL A 207 -7.56 24.30 -5.68
N LEU A 208 -7.90 24.67 -4.44
CA LEU A 208 -7.04 24.42 -3.28
C LEU A 208 -6.78 22.91 -3.11
N SER A 209 -7.81 22.09 -3.19
CA SER A 209 -7.69 20.64 -3.05
C SER A 209 -6.82 20.04 -4.16
N VAL A 210 -7.01 20.47 -5.40
CA VAL A 210 -6.18 20.04 -6.55
C VAL A 210 -4.72 20.47 -6.37
N LEU A 211 -4.46 21.69 -5.91
CA LEU A 211 -3.10 22.17 -5.63
C LEU A 211 -2.41 21.35 -4.56
N VAL A 212 -3.11 21.01 -3.47
CA VAL A 212 -2.58 20.14 -2.40
C VAL A 212 -2.24 18.76 -2.96
N ILE A 213 -3.16 18.14 -3.69
CA ILE A 213 -2.96 16.82 -4.33
C ILE A 213 -1.76 16.87 -5.30
N PHE A 214 -1.69 17.90 -6.13
CA PHE A 214 -0.59 18.09 -7.08
C PHE A 214 0.77 18.25 -6.37
N THR A 215 0.80 19.04 -5.30
CA THR A 215 2.00 19.24 -4.49
C THR A 215 2.45 17.94 -3.84
N MET A 216 1.51 17.15 -3.29
CA MET A 216 1.81 15.82 -2.75
C MET A 216 2.43 14.92 -3.82
N CYS A 217 1.87 14.88 -5.03
CA CYS A 217 2.40 14.05 -6.12
C CYS A 217 3.83 14.45 -6.55
N ARG A 218 4.13 15.75 -6.52
CA ARG A 218 5.45 16.25 -6.93
C ARG A 218 6.52 16.12 -5.86
N GLN A 219 6.18 16.43 -4.61
CA GLN A 219 7.15 16.53 -3.51
C GLN A 219 7.30 15.23 -2.70
N SER A 220 6.36 14.30 -2.76
CA SER A 220 6.42 13.04 -2.01
C SER A 220 7.36 11.99 -2.62
N LYS A 221 8.16 12.34 -3.62
CA LYS A 221 9.13 11.41 -4.21
C LYS A 221 10.28 11.18 -3.24
N SER A 222 10.47 9.93 -2.80
CA SER A 222 11.64 9.53 -2.03
C SER A 222 12.87 9.46 -2.93
N TYR A 223 13.88 10.27 -2.67
CA TYR A 223 15.13 10.26 -3.41
C TYR A 223 16.07 9.22 -2.80
N MET A 224 16.33 8.13 -3.54
CA MET A 224 17.43 7.20 -3.28
C MET A 224 18.68 7.64 -4.05
N GLY A 225 19.08 8.89 -3.90
CA GLY A 225 20.34 9.35 -4.48
C GLY A 225 21.49 9.14 -3.50
N THR A 226 22.67 8.79 -4.02
CA THR A 226 23.92 8.90 -3.29
C THR A 226 24.17 10.38 -2.95
N GLN A 227 23.55 10.84 -1.88
CA GLN A 227 23.91 12.14 -1.34
C GLN A 227 25.27 11.99 -0.67
N ALA A 228 26.29 12.65 -1.24
CA ALA A 228 27.53 12.84 -0.56
C ALA A 228 27.26 13.58 0.75
N HIS A 229 27.31 12.86 1.86
CA HIS A 229 27.12 13.47 3.18
C HIS A 229 28.27 14.43 3.44
N LYS A 230 28.00 15.72 3.45
CA LYS A 230 28.97 16.72 3.95
C LYS A 230 29.11 16.49 5.46
N MET A 231 30.21 15.83 5.85
CA MET A 231 30.58 15.74 7.27
C MET A 231 30.97 17.13 7.78
N ARG A 232 30.14 17.66 8.68
CA ARG A 232 30.45 18.88 9.42
C ARG A 232 30.93 18.47 10.80
N SER A 233 32.28 18.38 11.00
CA SER A 233 32.84 18.14 12.32
C SER A 233 32.65 19.41 13.17
N ARG A 234 31.89 19.31 14.26
CA ARG A 234 31.94 20.33 15.31
C ARG A 234 33.22 20.10 16.10
N LYS A 235 34.17 21.02 16.04
CA LYS A 235 35.26 21.05 17.01
C LYS A 235 34.65 21.31 18.38
N ALA A 236 34.76 20.35 19.31
CA ALA A 236 34.48 20.59 20.70
C ALA A 236 35.45 21.69 21.16
N LYS A 237 34.92 22.81 21.67
CA LYS A 237 35.74 23.77 22.40
C LYS A 237 36.03 23.10 23.74
N VAL A 238 37.32 22.80 23.98
CA VAL A 238 37.87 22.46 25.28
C VAL A 238 37.90 23.75 26.11
#